data_bda5c05d1745392b18d04994b846b6f3
#
_entry.id   bda5c05d1745392b18d04994b846b6f3
#
_cell.length_a   1.000
_cell.length_b   1.000
_cell.length_c   1.000
_cell.angle_alpha   90.00
_cell.angle_beta   90.00
_cell.angle_gamma   90.00
#
_symmetry.space_group_name_H-M   'P 1'
#
loop_
_entity.id
_entity.type
_entity.pdbx_description
1 polymer ?
#
loop_
_entity_poly.entity_id
_entity_poly.type
_entity_poly.pdbx_seq_one_letter_code
_entity_poly.pdbx_strand_id
1 'polypeptide(L)'
;MADTLIRLLTRDGTLRGLAADTTDLCREICASQGCDPTASVALGRLITGAALMSGLLKGDQRLALSVEGNGPLQRLNAETDAEGHIRANVRNPQPGLPPKDDRFDVVGAVGRAGFLHVSKDLGLREPYRGTVQLVSSEIGEDLAYYLTTSEQVPSAVALGVALDEEGLVATAGGFILQSLPPGNEERVAEIERRLRELPPVTSLLRDGKKSPLGLLEPLLTGIPFDVKAEQPLMFRCNCSRRQVERMLRGLSLEERKELAQRTEDTVITCEFCRRSYAFTPEEVRRWAE
;
A
#
# COMPACT_ATOMS: atom_id res chain seq x y z
N MET A 1 11.20 12.13 -11.31
CA MET A 1 11.01 12.96 -10.10
C MET A 1 10.89 12.01 -8.94
N ALA A 2 11.33 12.37 -7.74
CA ALA A 2 11.11 11.50 -6.57
C ALA A 2 9.61 11.39 -6.28
N ASP A 3 9.18 10.21 -5.85
CA ASP A 3 7.80 9.95 -5.45
C ASP A 3 7.39 10.86 -4.30
N THR A 4 6.20 11.43 -4.36
CA THR A 4 5.72 12.42 -3.39
C THR A 4 4.25 12.24 -3.08
N LEU A 5 3.89 12.58 -1.85
CA LEU A 5 2.52 12.72 -1.37
C LEU A 5 2.25 14.19 -1.07
N ILE A 6 1.12 14.70 -1.53
CA ILE A 6 0.59 15.98 -1.10
C ILE A 6 -0.67 15.80 -0.27
N ARG A 7 -0.86 16.72 0.68
CA ARG A 7 -2.09 16.85 1.46
C ARG A 7 -2.62 18.28 1.31
N LEU A 8 -3.87 18.39 0.94
CA LEU A 8 -4.57 19.67 0.82
C LEU A 8 -5.84 19.70 1.67
N LEU A 9 -6.31 20.91 1.93
CA LEU A 9 -7.57 21.18 2.58
C LEU A 9 -8.26 22.34 1.86
N THR A 10 -9.54 22.22 1.55
CA THR A 10 -10.32 23.35 1.03
C THR A 10 -10.40 24.46 2.08
N ARG A 11 -10.49 25.73 1.63
CA ARG A 11 -10.47 26.88 2.56
C ARG A 11 -11.68 26.92 3.48
N ASP A 12 -12.80 26.33 3.05
CA ASP A 12 -14.00 26.14 3.87
C ASP A 12 -13.88 24.95 4.85
N GLY A 13 -12.78 24.18 4.75
CA GLY A 13 -12.51 23.04 5.62
C GLY A 13 -13.37 21.80 5.35
N THR A 14 -14.21 21.79 4.32
CA THR A 14 -15.18 20.70 4.07
C THR A 14 -14.60 19.50 3.35
N LEU A 15 -13.48 19.67 2.60
CA LEU A 15 -12.82 18.57 1.87
C LEU A 15 -11.34 18.52 2.21
N ARG A 16 -10.85 17.31 2.47
CA ARG A 16 -9.42 16.97 2.56
C ARG A 16 -9.03 16.11 1.38
N GLY A 17 -7.98 16.50 0.66
CA GLY A 17 -7.40 15.73 -0.42
C GLY A 17 -6.00 15.23 -0.07
N LEU A 18 -5.71 13.99 -0.44
CA LEU A 18 -4.39 13.39 -0.46
C LEU A 18 -4.16 12.86 -1.87
N ALA A 19 -3.01 13.16 -2.47
CA ALA A 19 -2.65 12.62 -3.77
C ALA A 19 -1.17 12.24 -3.79
N ALA A 20 -0.84 11.15 -4.46
CA ALA A 20 0.52 10.63 -4.51
C ALA A 20 0.91 10.17 -5.93
N ASP A 21 2.15 10.46 -6.31
CA ASP A 21 2.89 9.70 -7.32
C ASP A 21 3.73 8.67 -6.57
N THR A 22 3.62 7.40 -6.95
CA THR A 22 4.28 6.26 -6.33
C THR A 22 4.99 5.39 -7.36
N THR A 23 5.35 5.97 -8.50
CA THR A 23 5.85 5.25 -9.68
C THR A 23 7.16 4.51 -9.39
N ASP A 24 8.17 5.23 -8.86
CA ASP A 24 9.48 4.66 -8.59
C ASP A 24 9.42 3.65 -7.44
N LEU A 25 8.65 3.96 -6.39
CA LEU A 25 8.40 3.09 -5.26
C LEU A 25 7.75 1.76 -5.67
N CYS A 26 6.67 1.82 -6.48
CA CYS A 26 6.00 0.63 -6.98
C CYS A 26 6.93 -0.20 -7.89
N ARG A 27 7.70 0.45 -8.76
CA ARG A 27 8.68 -0.21 -9.63
C ARG A 27 9.72 -0.97 -8.81
N GLU A 28 10.32 -0.31 -7.82
CA GLU A 28 11.34 -0.90 -6.95
C GLU A 28 10.80 -2.12 -6.17
N ILE A 29 9.65 -1.95 -5.52
CA ILE A 29 9.07 -3.02 -4.69
C ILE A 29 8.59 -4.19 -5.55
N CYS A 30 7.84 -3.94 -6.64
CA CYS A 30 7.33 -5.02 -7.50
C CYS A 30 8.47 -5.82 -8.15
N ALA A 31 9.53 -5.14 -8.61
CA ALA A 31 10.72 -5.80 -9.14
C ALA A 31 11.42 -6.65 -8.07
N SER A 32 11.62 -6.12 -6.86
CA SER A 32 12.24 -6.87 -5.76
C SER A 32 11.45 -8.09 -5.31
N GLN A 33 10.11 -8.02 -5.42
CA GLN A 33 9.21 -9.13 -5.13
C GLN A 33 9.12 -10.17 -6.26
N GLY A 34 9.60 -9.85 -7.47
CA GLY A 34 9.49 -10.71 -8.65
C GLY A 34 8.05 -10.85 -9.14
N CYS A 35 7.28 -9.77 -9.07
CA CYS A 35 5.88 -9.74 -9.47
C CYS A 35 5.71 -9.92 -10.98
N ASP A 36 4.74 -10.73 -11.39
CA ASP A 36 4.22 -10.70 -12.75
C ASP A 36 3.37 -9.41 -12.99
N PRO A 37 2.94 -9.14 -14.23
CA PRO A 37 2.17 -7.93 -14.53
C PRO A 37 0.92 -7.76 -13.66
N THR A 38 0.13 -8.82 -13.45
CA THR A 38 -1.11 -8.75 -12.65
C THR A 38 -0.83 -8.50 -11.18
N ALA A 39 0.20 -9.18 -10.62
CA ALA A 39 0.65 -8.94 -9.25
C ALA A 39 1.20 -7.53 -9.07
N SER A 40 1.93 -7.00 -10.07
CA SER A 40 2.46 -5.64 -10.05
C SER A 40 1.36 -4.58 -9.98
N VAL A 41 0.27 -4.76 -10.74
CA VAL A 41 -0.89 -3.85 -10.68
C VAL A 41 -1.58 -3.93 -9.30
N ALA A 42 -1.83 -5.14 -8.79
CA ALA A 42 -2.48 -5.32 -7.51
C ALA A 42 -1.64 -4.78 -6.34
N LEU A 43 -0.36 -5.18 -6.27
CA LEU A 43 0.55 -4.73 -5.21
C LEU A 43 0.80 -3.22 -5.29
N GLY A 44 0.98 -2.67 -6.50
CA GLY A 44 1.17 -1.23 -6.71
C GLY A 44 -0.03 -0.40 -6.26
N ARG A 45 -1.26 -0.87 -6.47
CA ARG A 45 -2.46 -0.23 -5.90
C ARG A 45 -2.43 -0.24 -4.37
N LEU A 46 -2.05 -1.36 -3.74
CA LEU A 46 -1.97 -1.42 -2.27
C LEU A 46 -0.86 -0.51 -1.72
N ILE A 47 0.31 -0.47 -2.38
CA ILE A 47 1.41 0.44 -2.06
C ILE A 47 0.93 1.89 -2.12
N THR A 48 0.25 2.27 -3.21
CA THR A 48 -0.31 3.61 -3.37
C THR A 48 -1.35 3.94 -2.30
N GLY A 49 -2.23 2.99 -1.97
CA GLY A 49 -3.20 3.14 -0.87
C GLY A 49 -2.51 3.38 0.47
N ALA A 50 -1.45 2.62 0.79
CA ALA A 50 -0.66 2.80 2.01
C ALA A 50 0.06 4.16 2.00
N ALA A 51 0.65 4.57 0.87
CA ALA A 51 1.29 5.87 0.70
C ALA A 51 0.32 7.02 0.95
N LEU A 52 -0.88 6.97 0.40
CA LEU A 52 -1.92 7.98 0.63
C LEU A 52 -2.33 8.03 2.11
N MET A 53 -2.51 6.88 2.75
CA MET A 53 -2.88 6.82 4.17
C MET A 53 -1.75 7.26 5.11
N SER A 54 -0.47 7.25 4.68
CA SER A 54 0.63 7.82 5.47
C SER A 54 0.42 9.29 5.77
N GLY A 55 -0.19 10.05 4.83
CA GLY A 55 -0.55 11.45 5.01
C GLY A 55 -1.59 11.72 6.10
N LEU A 56 -2.21 10.68 6.68
CA LEU A 56 -3.13 10.77 7.82
C LEU A 56 -2.43 10.49 9.16
N LEU A 57 -1.20 9.98 9.13
CA LEU A 57 -0.41 9.63 10.31
C LEU A 57 0.34 10.85 10.85
N LYS A 58 0.77 10.76 12.12
CA LYS A 58 1.53 11.82 12.80
C LYS A 58 2.59 11.21 13.72
N GLY A 59 3.74 11.89 13.85
CA GLY A 59 4.82 11.47 14.74
C GLY A 59 5.29 10.04 14.44
N ASP A 60 5.34 9.20 15.44
CA ASP A 60 5.81 7.81 15.32
C ASP A 60 4.72 6.81 14.90
N GLN A 61 3.55 7.29 14.49
CA GLN A 61 2.43 6.44 14.09
C GLN A 61 2.77 5.60 12.86
N ARG A 62 2.22 4.38 12.81
CA ARG A 62 2.41 3.43 11.73
C ARG A 62 1.09 2.82 11.31
N LEU A 63 1.05 2.38 10.07
CA LEU A 63 -0.11 1.74 9.49
C LEU A 63 0.32 0.51 8.70
N ALA A 64 -0.46 -0.55 8.81
CA ALA A 64 -0.35 -1.75 7.97
C ALA A 64 -1.69 -2.03 7.30
N LEU A 65 -1.65 -2.27 6.00
CA LEU A 65 -2.75 -2.77 5.19
C LEU A 65 -2.46 -4.22 4.81
N SER A 66 -3.43 -5.10 4.96
CA SER A 66 -3.36 -6.47 4.46
C SER A 66 -4.64 -6.81 3.71
N VAL A 67 -4.49 -7.20 2.45
CA VAL A 67 -5.59 -7.75 1.63
C VAL A 67 -5.40 -9.25 1.57
N GLU A 68 -6.36 -10.00 2.09
CA GLU A 68 -6.43 -11.44 2.01
C GLU A 68 -7.63 -11.83 1.17
N GLY A 69 -7.41 -12.63 0.14
CA GLY A 69 -8.46 -13.09 -0.73
C GLY A 69 -8.32 -14.57 -1.10
N ASN A 70 -9.37 -15.13 -1.68
CA ASN A 70 -9.39 -16.52 -2.13
C ASN A 70 -8.80 -16.71 -3.53
N GLY A 71 -8.21 -15.67 -4.12
CA GLY A 71 -7.53 -15.72 -5.41
C GLY A 71 -6.06 -16.16 -5.30
N PRO A 72 -5.38 -16.35 -6.44
CA PRO A 72 -4.02 -16.89 -6.48
C PRO A 72 -2.95 -15.99 -5.85
N LEU A 73 -3.16 -14.67 -5.69
CA LEU A 73 -2.25 -13.78 -4.96
C LEU A 73 -2.20 -14.11 -3.46
N GLN A 74 -3.26 -14.69 -2.91
CA GLN A 74 -3.45 -15.10 -1.51
C GLN A 74 -3.46 -13.91 -0.55
N ARG A 75 -2.32 -13.20 -0.42
CA ARG A 75 -2.18 -12.08 0.50
C ARG A 75 -1.24 -11.02 -0.07
N LEU A 76 -1.65 -9.76 0.06
CA LEU A 76 -0.85 -8.57 -0.19
C LEU A 76 -0.72 -7.80 1.12
N ASN A 77 0.48 -7.32 1.44
CA ASN A 77 0.71 -6.48 2.62
C ASN A 77 1.45 -5.21 2.22
N ALA A 78 1.10 -4.08 2.83
CA ALA A 78 1.84 -2.83 2.74
C ALA A 78 1.87 -2.18 4.11
N GLU A 79 3.03 -1.70 4.52
CA GLU A 79 3.25 -0.99 5.77
C GLU A 79 3.85 0.38 5.49
N THR A 80 3.43 1.37 6.28
CA THR A 80 3.92 2.74 6.17
C THR A 80 4.01 3.42 7.54
N ASP A 81 4.77 4.50 7.61
CA ASP A 81 4.86 5.39 8.77
C ASP A 81 4.53 6.85 8.37
N ALA A 82 4.53 7.74 9.36
CA ALA A 82 4.23 9.15 9.16
C ALA A 82 5.32 9.91 8.37
N GLU A 83 6.49 9.31 8.15
CA GLU A 83 7.60 9.89 7.38
C GLU A 83 7.54 9.51 5.89
N GLY A 84 6.56 8.68 5.48
CA GLY A 84 6.41 8.23 4.09
C GLY A 84 7.35 7.08 3.71
N HIS A 85 7.83 6.33 4.68
CA HIS A 85 8.56 5.09 4.46
C HIS A 85 7.57 3.96 4.21
N ILE A 86 7.70 3.28 3.08
CA ILE A 86 6.79 2.20 2.70
C ILE A 86 7.59 0.92 2.45
N ARG A 87 7.00 -0.21 2.82
CA ARG A 87 7.42 -1.55 2.43
C ARG A 87 6.21 -2.41 2.14
N ALA A 88 6.32 -3.28 1.15
CA ALA A 88 5.21 -4.15 0.79
C ALA A 88 5.71 -5.52 0.33
N ASN A 89 4.83 -6.51 0.38
CA ASN A 89 5.08 -7.84 -0.14
C ASN A 89 3.79 -8.50 -0.64
N VAL A 90 3.95 -9.55 -1.41
CA VAL A 90 2.87 -10.41 -1.89
C VAL A 90 3.22 -11.87 -1.62
N ARG A 91 2.25 -12.67 -1.22
CA ARG A 91 2.47 -14.09 -0.89
C ARG A 91 2.81 -14.92 -2.13
N ASN A 92 2.06 -14.73 -3.21
CA ASN A 92 2.36 -15.33 -4.52
C ASN A 92 2.55 -14.22 -5.55
N PRO A 93 3.78 -13.90 -5.93
CA PRO A 93 4.07 -12.81 -6.87
C PRO A 93 3.78 -13.17 -8.34
N GLN A 94 3.50 -14.42 -8.64
CA GLN A 94 3.27 -14.90 -10.01
C GLN A 94 1.95 -15.69 -10.10
N PRO A 95 0.79 -15.01 -10.00
CA PRO A 95 -0.51 -15.66 -10.13
C PRO A 95 -0.79 -16.23 -11.52
N GLY A 96 -0.08 -15.79 -12.58
CA GLY A 96 -0.14 -16.34 -13.92
C GLY A 96 -1.49 -16.13 -14.61
N LEU A 97 -2.22 -15.07 -14.26
CA LEU A 97 -3.52 -14.77 -14.86
C LEU A 97 -3.37 -13.97 -16.16
N PRO A 98 -4.01 -14.40 -17.27
CA PRO A 98 -4.04 -13.61 -18.50
C PRO A 98 -4.87 -12.32 -18.30
N PRO A 99 -4.57 -11.26 -19.08
CA PRO A 99 -5.44 -10.10 -19.13
C PRO A 99 -6.88 -10.48 -19.50
N LYS A 100 -7.83 -9.76 -18.92
CA LYS A 100 -9.26 -9.88 -19.21
C LYS A 100 -9.80 -8.53 -19.68
N ASP A 101 -10.50 -8.51 -20.82
CA ASP A 101 -11.06 -7.28 -21.39
C ASP A 101 -9.99 -6.16 -21.53
N ASP A 102 -8.80 -6.51 -22.05
CA ASP A 102 -7.61 -5.65 -22.19
C ASP A 102 -7.13 -5.00 -20.88
N ARG A 103 -7.45 -5.60 -19.73
CA ARG A 103 -7.02 -5.17 -18.39
C ARG A 103 -6.43 -6.34 -17.61
N PHE A 104 -5.53 -6.03 -16.70
CA PHE A 104 -5.05 -7.04 -15.74
C PHE A 104 -6.17 -7.41 -14.77
N ASP A 105 -6.45 -8.71 -14.64
CA ASP A 105 -7.54 -9.23 -13.81
C ASP A 105 -7.16 -9.22 -12.31
N VAL A 106 -7.11 -8.01 -11.72
CA VAL A 106 -6.82 -7.83 -10.30
C VAL A 106 -7.88 -8.49 -9.44
N VAL A 107 -9.14 -8.40 -9.83
CA VAL A 107 -10.27 -9.03 -9.12
C VAL A 107 -10.12 -10.54 -9.07
N GLY A 108 -9.78 -11.18 -10.20
CA GLY A 108 -9.52 -12.61 -10.25
C GLY A 108 -8.27 -13.00 -9.46
N ALA A 109 -7.23 -12.16 -9.48
CA ALA A 109 -5.98 -12.40 -8.79
C ALA A 109 -6.10 -12.30 -7.26
N VAL A 110 -6.83 -11.32 -6.74
CA VAL A 110 -7.17 -11.17 -5.30
C VAL A 110 -8.22 -12.20 -4.89
N GLY A 111 -9.20 -12.43 -5.76
CA GLY A 111 -10.38 -13.26 -5.47
C GLY A 111 -11.53 -12.44 -4.91
N ARG A 112 -12.76 -12.93 -5.13
CA ARG A 112 -13.99 -12.21 -4.79
C ARG A 112 -14.42 -12.35 -3.32
N ALA A 113 -13.84 -13.28 -2.58
CA ALA A 113 -14.09 -13.50 -1.17
C ALA A 113 -12.82 -13.25 -0.37
N GLY A 114 -12.87 -12.31 0.54
CA GLY A 114 -11.72 -11.92 1.34
C GLY A 114 -11.95 -10.71 2.22
N PHE A 115 -10.88 -10.22 2.81
CA PHE A 115 -10.91 -9.13 3.78
C PHE A 115 -9.78 -8.13 3.53
N LEU A 116 -10.08 -6.86 3.77
CA LEU A 116 -9.10 -5.81 3.99
C LEU A 116 -8.95 -5.62 5.51
N HIS A 117 -7.75 -5.83 6.01
CA HIS A 117 -7.36 -5.56 7.39
C HIS A 117 -6.52 -4.28 7.43
N VAL A 118 -6.85 -3.40 8.35
CA VAL A 118 -6.11 -2.17 8.62
C VAL A 118 -5.68 -2.17 10.08
N SER A 119 -4.38 -2.07 10.33
CA SER A 119 -3.81 -1.95 11.67
C SER A 119 -3.10 -0.62 11.79
N LYS A 120 -3.43 0.19 12.81
CA LYS A 120 -2.81 1.47 13.10
C LYS A 120 -2.17 1.43 14.47
N ASP A 121 -0.86 1.58 14.52
CA ASP A 121 -0.14 1.87 15.76
C ASP A 121 -0.17 3.39 15.98
N LEU A 122 -0.99 3.81 16.90
CA LEU A 122 -1.20 5.22 17.25
C LEU A 122 -0.40 5.65 18.49
N GLY A 123 0.55 4.81 18.95
CA GLY A 123 1.29 5.01 20.19
C GLY A 123 0.44 4.72 21.44
N LEU A 124 -0.69 4.03 21.29
CA LEU A 124 -1.52 3.56 22.39
C LEU A 124 -1.07 2.18 22.87
N ARG A 125 -1.65 1.72 24.00
CA ARG A 125 -1.31 0.41 24.58
C ARG A 125 -1.49 -0.75 23.60
N GLU A 126 -2.53 -0.67 22.74
CA GLU A 126 -2.82 -1.65 21.71
C GLU A 126 -3.06 -0.95 20.38
N PRO A 127 -2.59 -1.53 19.25
CA PRO A 127 -2.91 -1.00 17.92
C PRO A 127 -4.41 -1.06 17.66
N TYR A 128 -4.95 -0.01 17.02
CA TYR A 128 -6.28 -0.06 16.44
C TYR A 128 -6.30 -1.06 15.29
N ARG A 129 -7.34 -1.89 15.21
CA ARG A 129 -7.54 -2.86 14.13
C ARG A 129 -8.95 -2.73 13.56
N GLY A 130 -9.02 -2.53 12.26
CA GLY A 130 -10.26 -2.55 11.49
C GLY A 130 -10.21 -3.68 10.46
N THR A 131 -11.34 -4.30 10.21
CA THR A 131 -11.48 -5.35 9.19
C THR A 131 -12.78 -5.14 8.45
N VAL A 132 -12.74 -5.14 7.13
CA VAL A 132 -13.92 -5.12 6.27
C VAL A 132 -13.84 -6.24 5.24
N GLN A 133 -14.99 -6.76 4.84
CA GLN A 133 -15.07 -7.68 3.73
C GLN A 133 -14.76 -6.92 2.43
N LEU A 134 -14.06 -7.57 1.50
CA LEU A 134 -13.83 -7.01 0.16
C LEU A 134 -15.16 -6.85 -0.56
N VAL A 135 -15.38 -5.67 -1.15
CA VAL A 135 -16.60 -5.32 -1.89
C VAL A 135 -16.40 -5.46 -3.40
N SER A 136 -15.20 -5.15 -3.89
CA SER A 136 -14.87 -5.24 -5.32
C SER A 136 -13.62 -6.05 -5.62
N SER A 137 -12.69 -6.16 -4.67
CA SER A 137 -11.33 -6.70 -4.85
C SER A 137 -10.45 -5.86 -5.80
N GLU A 138 -10.86 -4.64 -6.10
CA GLU A 138 -10.08 -3.65 -6.89
C GLU A 138 -9.13 -2.83 -6.01
N ILE A 139 -9.10 -3.08 -4.69
CA ILE A 139 -8.30 -2.42 -3.65
C ILE A 139 -8.74 -0.97 -3.40
N GLY A 140 -8.92 -0.15 -4.43
CA GLY A 140 -9.34 1.25 -4.27
C GLY A 140 -10.73 1.39 -3.67
N GLU A 141 -11.70 0.67 -4.20
CA GLU A 141 -13.08 0.65 -3.69
C GLU A 141 -13.16 0.02 -2.30
N ASP A 142 -12.38 -1.05 -2.05
CA ASP A 142 -12.32 -1.72 -0.75
C ASP A 142 -11.76 -0.78 0.33
N LEU A 143 -10.76 0.06 -0.05
CA LEU A 143 -10.20 1.08 0.83
C LEU A 143 -11.19 2.23 1.07
N ALA A 144 -11.94 2.68 0.04
CA ALA A 144 -13.00 3.68 0.18
C ALA A 144 -14.11 3.17 1.11
N TYR A 145 -14.49 1.91 0.97
CA TYR A 145 -15.47 1.26 1.83
C TYR A 145 -14.99 1.21 3.29
N TYR A 146 -13.72 0.81 3.53
CA TYR A 146 -13.12 0.83 4.86
C TYR A 146 -13.15 2.23 5.50
N LEU A 147 -12.69 3.25 4.77
CA LEU A 147 -12.65 4.61 5.28
C LEU A 147 -14.04 5.14 5.64
N THR A 148 -15.05 4.80 4.83
CA THR A 148 -16.42 5.23 5.04
C THR A 148 -17.10 4.49 6.19
N THR A 149 -16.94 3.16 6.27
CA THR A 149 -17.70 2.33 7.23
C THR A 149 -17.00 2.16 8.57
N SER A 150 -15.66 2.02 8.59
CA SER A 150 -14.89 1.78 9.81
C SER A 150 -14.36 3.07 10.42
N GLU A 151 -13.91 4.03 9.60
CA GLU A 151 -13.43 5.33 10.08
C GLU A 151 -14.51 6.41 10.09
N GLN A 152 -15.68 6.13 9.50
CA GLN A 152 -16.82 7.04 9.40
C GLN A 152 -16.49 8.36 8.69
N VAL A 153 -15.55 8.31 7.74
CA VAL A 153 -15.18 9.45 6.91
C VAL A 153 -15.55 9.13 5.45
N PRO A 154 -16.62 9.71 4.90
CA PRO A 154 -16.99 9.51 3.51
C PRO A 154 -15.82 9.84 2.59
N SER A 155 -15.37 8.88 1.79
CA SER A 155 -14.13 8.96 1.04
C SER A 155 -14.29 8.44 -0.38
N ALA A 156 -13.76 9.19 -1.35
CA ALA A 156 -13.50 8.69 -2.70
C ALA A 156 -12.03 8.31 -2.80
N VAL A 157 -11.75 7.13 -3.36
CA VAL A 157 -10.40 6.62 -3.56
C VAL A 157 -10.24 6.20 -5.01
N ALA A 158 -9.20 6.68 -5.67
CA ALA A 158 -8.83 6.24 -7.01
C ALA A 158 -7.34 5.89 -7.02
N LEU A 159 -7.04 4.66 -7.46
CA LEU A 159 -5.70 4.11 -7.54
C LEU A 159 -5.42 3.64 -8.97
N GLY A 160 -4.24 3.91 -9.48
CA GLY A 160 -3.88 3.52 -10.84
C GLY A 160 -2.44 3.03 -10.93
N VAL A 161 -2.23 1.95 -11.67
CA VAL A 161 -0.92 1.42 -12.06
C VAL A 161 -0.96 1.06 -13.52
N ALA A 162 -0.01 1.58 -14.30
CA ALA A 162 0.19 1.21 -15.68
C ALA A 162 1.57 0.60 -15.86
N LEU A 163 1.68 -0.39 -16.72
CA LEU A 163 2.92 -1.07 -17.05
C LEU A 163 3.40 -0.62 -18.43
N ASP A 164 4.69 -0.74 -18.68
CA ASP A 164 5.31 -0.61 -20.00
C ASP A 164 5.22 -1.92 -20.80
N GLU A 165 5.84 -1.95 -21.98
CA GLU A 165 5.86 -3.10 -22.87
C GLU A 165 6.65 -4.30 -22.28
N GLU A 166 7.59 -4.02 -21.39
CA GLU A 166 8.37 -5.03 -20.66
C GLU A 166 7.62 -5.58 -19.43
N GLY A 167 6.43 -5.06 -19.10
CA GLY A 167 5.62 -5.45 -17.96
C GLY A 167 6.08 -4.83 -16.63
N LEU A 168 6.95 -3.81 -16.69
CA LEU A 168 7.40 -3.07 -15.51
C LEU A 168 6.47 -1.88 -15.22
N VAL A 169 6.45 -1.42 -13.97
CA VAL A 169 5.64 -0.26 -13.60
C VAL A 169 6.15 1.01 -14.30
N ALA A 170 5.36 1.52 -15.24
CA ALA A 170 5.63 2.77 -15.96
C ALA A 170 5.08 3.99 -15.19
N THR A 171 3.92 3.81 -14.55
CA THR A 171 3.22 4.88 -13.83
C THR A 171 2.38 4.27 -12.72
N ALA A 172 2.48 4.83 -11.51
CA ALA A 172 1.63 4.46 -10.38
C ALA A 172 1.30 5.69 -9.53
N GLY A 173 0.08 5.75 -9.01
CA GLY A 173 -0.34 6.83 -8.14
C GLY A 173 -1.83 6.80 -7.88
N GLY A 174 -2.31 7.81 -7.16
CA GLY A 174 -3.72 7.86 -6.79
C GLY A 174 -4.06 9.04 -5.89
N PHE A 175 -5.31 9.05 -5.47
CA PHE A 175 -5.77 10.04 -4.50
C PHE A 175 -6.83 9.47 -3.56
N ILE A 176 -6.96 10.12 -2.41
CA ILE A 176 -8.09 10.03 -1.48
C ILE A 176 -8.68 11.43 -1.35
N LEU A 177 -9.99 11.56 -1.56
CA LEU A 177 -10.73 12.79 -1.30
C LEU A 177 -11.81 12.49 -0.26
N GLN A 178 -11.78 13.23 0.86
CA GLN A 178 -12.61 12.98 2.03
C GLN A 178 -13.52 14.17 2.32
N SER A 179 -14.79 13.88 2.61
CA SER A 179 -15.72 14.87 3.15
C SER A 179 -15.57 14.96 4.66
N LEU A 180 -15.32 16.18 5.16
CA LEU A 180 -15.12 16.44 6.59
C LEU A 180 -16.34 17.15 7.19
N PRO A 181 -16.68 16.92 8.48
CA PRO A 181 -17.74 17.66 9.16
C PRO A 181 -17.48 19.17 9.17
N PRO A 182 -18.52 20.01 9.05
CA PRO A 182 -19.95 19.64 9.09
C PRO A 182 -20.52 19.07 7.78
N GLY A 183 -19.71 18.92 6.73
CA GLY A 183 -20.13 18.45 5.42
C GLY A 183 -20.82 19.56 4.60
N ASN A 184 -20.94 19.31 3.30
CA ASN A 184 -21.70 20.14 2.38
C ASN A 184 -22.25 19.23 1.28
N GLU A 185 -23.56 18.93 1.34
CA GLU A 185 -24.22 17.99 0.43
C GLU A 185 -24.13 18.42 -1.05
N GLU A 186 -24.29 19.73 -1.33
CA GLU A 186 -24.15 20.25 -2.69
C GLU A 186 -22.73 20.03 -3.22
N ARG A 187 -21.73 20.26 -2.36
CA ARG A 187 -20.32 20.05 -2.69
C ARG A 187 -20.03 18.57 -2.96
N VAL A 188 -20.54 17.68 -2.12
CA VAL A 188 -20.40 16.23 -2.30
C VAL A 188 -21.02 15.79 -3.63
N ALA A 189 -22.25 16.21 -3.94
CA ALA A 189 -22.92 15.91 -5.19
C ALA A 189 -22.13 16.42 -6.43
N GLU A 190 -21.54 17.63 -6.32
CA GLU A 190 -20.67 18.17 -7.37
C GLU A 190 -19.41 17.34 -7.58
N ILE A 191 -18.73 16.94 -6.49
CA ILE A 191 -17.54 16.08 -6.53
C ILE A 191 -17.88 14.72 -7.13
N GLU A 192 -18.99 14.09 -6.72
CA GLU A 192 -19.44 12.81 -7.29
C GLU A 192 -19.70 12.88 -8.81
N ARG A 193 -20.28 13.98 -9.30
CA ARG A 193 -20.44 14.20 -10.74
C ARG A 193 -19.09 14.28 -11.44
N ARG A 194 -18.14 15.05 -10.90
CA ARG A 194 -16.80 15.21 -11.48
C ARG A 194 -16.00 13.91 -11.45
N LEU A 195 -16.15 13.10 -10.39
CA LEU A 195 -15.53 11.77 -10.29
C LEU A 195 -15.98 10.83 -11.40
N ARG A 196 -17.27 10.87 -11.78
CA ARG A 196 -17.79 10.06 -12.89
C ARG A 196 -17.22 10.45 -14.25
N GLU A 197 -16.84 11.70 -14.43
CA GLU A 197 -16.27 12.26 -15.65
C GLU A 197 -14.74 12.22 -15.67
N LEU A 198 -14.10 11.84 -14.54
CA LEU A 198 -12.65 11.86 -14.39
C LEU A 198 -12.00 10.76 -15.24
N PRO A 199 -10.99 11.07 -16.06
CA PRO A 199 -10.19 10.07 -16.75
C PRO A 199 -9.48 9.13 -15.75
N PRO A 200 -9.09 7.92 -16.18
CA PRO A 200 -8.30 7.04 -15.34
C PRO A 200 -7.07 7.73 -14.77
N VAL A 201 -6.74 7.45 -13.50
CA VAL A 201 -5.56 8.03 -12.80
C VAL A 201 -4.28 7.88 -13.61
N THR A 202 -4.08 6.72 -14.24
CA THR A 202 -2.90 6.44 -15.06
C THR A 202 -2.80 7.35 -16.29
N SER A 203 -3.91 7.79 -16.85
CA SER A 203 -3.92 8.76 -17.95
C SER A 203 -3.55 10.15 -17.45
N LEU A 204 -4.11 10.58 -16.31
CA LEU A 204 -3.79 11.87 -15.71
C LEU A 204 -2.31 12.00 -15.33
N LEU A 205 -1.68 10.91 -14.86
CA LEU A 205 -0.26 10.88 -14.53
C LEU A 205 0.64 10.87 -15.78
N ARG A 206 0.20 10.24 -16.90
CA ARG A 206 0.95 10.18 -18.16
C ARG A 206 0.98 11.49 -18.92
N ASP A 207 -0.11 12.24 -18.93
CA ASP A 207 -0.30 13.44 -19.78
C ASP A 207 0.55 14.65 -19.36
N GLY A 208 1.70 14.42 -18.72
CA GLY A 208 2.76 15.41 -18.49
C GLY A 208 2.60 16.26 -17.23
N LYS A 209 1.54 16.08 -16.47
CA LYS A 209 1.37 16.68 -15.15
C LYS A 209 1.83 15.70 -14.07
N LYS A 210 3.14 15.46 -14.02
CA LYS A 210 3.77 14.58 -13.00
C LYS A 210 3.68 15.12 -11.56
N SER A 211 2.72 15.99 -11.27
CA SER A 211 2.47 16.46 -9.91
C SER A 211 1.26 15.72 -9.35
N PRO A 212 1.36 15.14 -8.14
CA PRO A 212 0.20 14.56 -7.46
C PRO A 212 -1.00 15.52 -7.40
N LEU A 213 -0.76 16.82 -7.32
CA LEU A 213 -1.80 17.85 -7.33
C LEU A 213 -2.70 17.77 -8.57
N GLY A 214 -2.12 17.46 -9.73
CA GLY A 214 -2.86 17.32 -10.98
C GLY A 214 -3.95 16.25 -10.97
N LEU A 215 -3.91 15.31 -10.03
CA LEU A 215 -4.96 14.30 -9.83
C LEU A 215 -6.20 14.88 -9.14
N LEU A 216 -6.05 15.92 -8.31
CA LEU A 216 -7.12 16.54 -7.54
C LEU A 216 -7.64 17.83 -8.19
N GLU A 217 -6.83 18.53 -8.98
CA GLU A 217 -7.23 19.80 -9.62
C GLU A 217 -8.54 19.72 -10.43
N PRO A 218 -8.79 18.67 -11.26
CA PRO A 218 -10.05 18.58 -12.00
C PRO A 218 -11.26 18.46 -11.06
N LEU A 219 -11.11 17.79 -9.92
CA LEU A 219 -12.17 17.63 -8.93
C LEU A 219 -12.42 18.93 -8.14
N LEU A 220 -11.40 19.74 -7.93
CA LEU A 220 -11.45 20.95 -7.12
C LEU A 220 -11.56 22.23 -7.95
N THR A 221 -11.85 22.16 -9.25
CA THR A 221 -12.03 23.33 -10.11
C THR A 221 -13.09 24.30 -9.51
N GLY A 222 -12.69 25.57 -9.28
CA GLY A 222 -13.56 26.58 -8.67
C GLY A 222 -13.73 26.45 -7.15
N ILE A 223 -13.06 25.47 -6.50
CA ILE A 223 -13.07 25.28 -5.06
C ILE A 223 -11.69 25.72 -4.51
N PRO A 224 -11.60 26.82 -3.77
CA PRO A 224 -10.33 27.27 -3.20
C PRO A 224 -9.80 26.28 -2.17
N PHE A 225 -8.51 25.94 -2.28
CA PHE A 225 -7.80 25.05 -1.35
C PHE A 225 -6.39 25.55 -1.05
N ASP A 226 -5.81 25.02 0.01
CA ASP A 226 -4.40 25.23 0.36
C ASP A 226 -3.70 23.88 0.45
N VAL A 227 -2.50 23.75 -0.11
CA VAL A 227 -1.61 22.63 0.14
C VAL A 227 -1.04 22.76 1.56
N LYS A 228 -1.29 21.78 2.41
CA LYS A 228 -0.91 21.80 3.83
C LYS A 228 0.38 21.05 4.12
N ALA A 229 0.75 20.09 3.26
CA ALA A 229 1.98 19.33 3.37
C ALA A 229 2.36 18.72 2.03
N GLU A 230 3.66 18.59 1.82
CA GLU A 230 4.27 17.79 0.78
C GLU A 230 5.32 16.91 1.46
N GLN A 231 5.36 15.62 1.11
CA GLN A 231 6.17 14.63 1.79
C GLN A 231 6.78 13.68 0.77
N PRO A 232 8.09 13.39 0.85
CA PRO A 232 8.71 12.37 0.01
C PRO A 232 8.20 10.98 0.41
N LEU A 233 8.12 10.09 -0.58
CA LEU A 233 7.80 8.68 -0.39
C LEU A 233 9.01 7.85 -0.77
N MET A 234 9.34 6.83 0.04
CA MET A 234 10.47 5.98 -0.25
C MET A 234 10.33 4.58 0.31
N PHE A 235 10.94 3.62 -0.38
CA PHE A 235 11.09 2.28 0.16
C PHE A 235 12.05 2.27 1.35
N ARG A 236 11.62 1.71 2.47
CA ARG A 236 12.48 1.50 3.64
C ARG A 236 12.15 0.19 4.33
N CYS A 237 13.16 -0.67 4.45
CA CYS A 237 13.06 -1.88 5.24
C CYS A 237 14.06 -1.85 6.40
N ASN A 238 13.56 -1.97 7.62
CA ASN A 238 14.35 -1.92 8.85
C ASN A 238 14.85 -3.31 9.31
N CYS A 239 14.80 -4.33 8.41
CA CYS A 239 15.32 -5.65 8.77
C CYS A 239 16.84 -5.61 8.99
N SER A 240 17.31 -6.42 9.91
CA SER A 240 18.74 -6.54 10.24
C SER A 240 19.06 -7.96 10.69
N ARG A 241 20.33 -8.38 10.52
CA ARG A 241 20.82 -9.67 11.03
C ARG A 241 20.49 -9.86 12.52
N ARG A 242 20.68 -8.81 13.33
CA ARG A 242 20.36 -8.82 14.77
C ARG A 242 18.88 -9.07 15.06
N GLN A 243 17.99 -8.55 14.21
CA GLN A 243 16.55 -8.79 14.36
C GLN A 243 16.19 -10.24 14.04
N VAL A 244 16.74 -10.78 12.95
CA VAL A 244 16.54 -12.18 12.55
C VAL A 244 17.13 -13.12 13.62
N GLU A 245 18.32 -12.82 14.13
CA GLU A 245 18.92 -13.56 15.23
C GLU A 245 18.01 -13.61 16.47
N ARG A 246 17.42 -12.46 16.85
CA ARG A 246 16.46 -12.43 17.98
C ARG A 246 15.23 -13.30 17.73
N MET A 247 14.73 -13.33 16.49
CA MET A 247 13.61 -14.20 16.11
C MET A 247 14.00 -15.68 16.26
N LEU A 248 15.17 -16.08 15.75
CA LEU A 248 15.66 -17.45 15.86
C LEU A 248 15.89 -17.87 17.33
N ARG A 249 16.41 -16.98 18.15
CA ARG A 249 16.57 -17.20 19.61
C ARG A 249 15.23 -17.34 20.33
N GLY A 250 14.15 -16.75 19.80
CA GLY A 250 12.78 -16.86 20.32
C GLY A 250 12.06 -18.16 19.98
N LEU A 251 12.63 -19.01 19.12
CA LEU A 251 12.11 -20.34 18.82
C LEU A 251 12.20 -21.25 20.08
N SER A 252 11.39 -22.27 20.11
CA SER A 252 11.50 -23.29 21.17
C SER A 252 12.87 -23.95 21.20
N LEU A 253 13.26 -24.51 22.34
CA LEU A 253 14.55 -25.20 22.48
C LEU A 253 14.66 -26.38 21.49
N GLU A 254 13.56 -27.08 21.23
CA GLU A 254 13.50 -28.20 20.29
C GLU A 254 13.77 -27.73 18.87
N GLU A 255 13.07 -26.69 18.39
CA GLU A 255 13.28 -26.11 17.08
C GLU A 255 14.72 -25.60 16.89
N ARG A 256 15.28 -24.95 17.90
CA ARG A 256 16.69 -24.50 17.86
C ARG A 256 17.67 -25.69 17.77
N LYS A 257 17.42 -26.79 18.49
CA LYS A 257 18.22 -28.01 18.40
C LYS A 257 18.12 -28.66 17.03
N GLU A 258 16.94 -28.71 16.41
CA GLU A 258 16.77 -29.19 15.06
C GLU A 258 17.57 -28.36 14.03
N LEU A 259 17.49 -27.02 14.15
CA LEU A 259 18.28 -26.14 13.29
C LEU A 259 19.79 -26.32 13.51
N ALA A 260 20.24 -26.54 14.76
CA ALA A 260 21.63 -26.75 15.11
C ALA A 260 22.21 -28.10 14.60
N GLN A 261 21.35 -29.07 14.31
CA GLN A 261 21.75 -30.38 13.74
C GLN A 261 21.93 -30.33 12.21
N ARG A 262 21.48 -29.27 11.54
CA ARG A 262 21.67 -29.13 10.11
C ARG A 262 23.15 -28.99 9.77
N THR A 263 23.53 -29.49 8.62
CA THR A 263 24.90 -29.35 8.08
C THR A 263 25.08 -28.07 7.27
N GLU A 264 23.96 -27.51 6.79
CA GLU A 264 23.93 -26.31 5.97
C GLU A 264 23.52 -25.08 6.79
N ASP A 265 23.90 -23.90 6.29
CA ASP A 265 23.50 -22.62 6.92
C ASP A 265 21.98 -22.46 6.94
N THR A 266 21.46 -21.95 8.05
CA THR A 266 20.06 -21.54 8.14
C THR A 266 19.92 -20.17 7.47
N VAL A 267 19.28 -20.12 6.29
CA VAL A 267 19.06 -18.91 5.52
C VAL A 267 17.64 -18.38 5.75
N ILE A 268 17.54 -17.16 6.23
CA ILE A 268 16.26 -16.45 6.41
C ILE A 268 16.23 -15.26 5.47
N THR A 269 15.22 -15.23 4.61
CA THR A 269 15.01 -14.14 3.65
C THR A 269 13.90 -13.20 4.16
N CYS A 270 14.18 -11.91 4.18
CA CYS A 270 13.19 -10.90 4.54
C CYS A 270 12.08 -10.86 3.49
N GLU A 271 10.82 -10.99 3.90
CA GLU A 271 9.67 -10.98 2.98
C GLU A 271 9.48 -9.63 2.26
N PHE A 272 9.93 -8.51 2.84
CA PHE A 272 9.78 -7.19 2.25
C PHE A 272 10.90 -6.81 1.27
N CYS A 273 12.17 -6.91 1.68
CA CYS A 273 13.30 -6.44 0.87
C CYS A 273 14.09 -7.58 0.21
N ARG A 274 13.69 -8.81 0.42
CA ARG A 274 14.32 -10.04 -0.10
C ARG A 274 15.80 -10.22 0.28
N ARG A 275 16.32 -9.41 1.21
CA ARG A 275 17.67 -9.62 1.76
C ARG A 275 17.71 -10.90 2.56
N SER A 276 18.71 -11.75 2.26
CA SER A 276 18.93 -13.02 2.96
C SER A 276 19.99 -12.86 4.07
N TYR A 277 19.77 -13.56 5.15
CA TYR A 277 20.65 -13.62 6.32
C TYR A 277 20.97 -15.10 6.60
N ALA A 278 22.24 -15.49 6.45
CA ALA A 278 22.70 -16.84 6.71
C ALA A 278 23.29 -16.95 8.12
N PHE A 279 22.98 -18.03 8.80
CA PHE A 279 23.49 -18.37 10.14
C PHE A 279 24.06 -19.76 10.09
N THR A 280 25.35 -19.90 10.48
CA THR A 280 26.01 -21.19 10.49
C THR A 280 25.44 -22.12 11.57
N PRO A 281 25.56 -23.43 11.41
CA PRO A 281 25.16 -24.39 12.47
C PRO A 281 25.83 -24.10 13.83
N GLU A 282 27.05 -23.59 13.80
CA GLU A 282 27.79 -23.22 15.03
C GLU A 282 27.17 -22.01 15.74
N GLU A 283 26.73 -20.99 14.97
CA GLU A 283 26.01 -19.84 15.54
C GLU A 283 24.71 -20.31 16.19
N VAL A 284 23.95 -21.18 15.50
CA VAL A 284 22.66 -21.69 16.00
C VAL A 284 22.86 -22.56 17.26
N ARG A 285 23.90 -23.40 17.31
CA ARG A 285 24.22 -24.22 18.50
C ARG A 285 24.43 -23.38 19.75
N ARG A 286 25.14 -22.25 19.65
CA ARG A 286 25.32 -21.32 20.77
C ARG A 286 24.02 -20.76 21.34
N TRP A 287 22.94 -20.81 20.59
CA TRP A 287 21.63 -20.36 21.03
C TRP A 287 20.74 -21.51 21.53
N ALA A 288 21.13 -22.74 21.28
CA ALA A 288 20.44 -23.96 21.71
C ALA A 288 20.91 -24.49 23.07
N GLU A 289 22.01 -23.92 23.57
CA GLU A 289 22.49 -24.10 24.94
C GLU A 289 21.75 -23.17 25.91
#